data_483661856de26733a5fbadada0ad7dba
#
_entry.id   483661856de26733a5fbadada0ad7dba
#
_cell.length_a   1.000
_cell.length_b   1.000
_cell.length_c   1.000
_cell.angle_alpha   90.00
_cell.angle_beta   90.00
_cell.angle_gamma   90.00
#
_symmetry.space_group_name_H-M   'P 1'
#
loop_
_entity.id
_entity.type
_entity.pdbx_description
1 polymer ?
#
loop_
_entity_poly.entity_id
_entity_poly.type
_entity_poly.pdbx_seq_one_letter_code
_entity_poly.pdbx_strand_id
1 'polypeptide(L)'
;MEKSSLYAVVCVFALTGCARTVPVLNVSESITAHLSADEIKNAILRAGTERKWAMTPIAPGVINGHRSQREHTADVRITYSLTDYAITYVNSQNLKAGNGQIHRNYNRWIQNLDHDIQLKLSSQQVNK
;
A
#
# COMPACT_ATOMS: atom_id res chain seq x y z
N MET A 1 12.21 -7.60 -42.93
CA MET A 1 12.51 -6.19 -43.20
C MET A 1 11.35 -5.32 -42.79
N GLU A 2 10.37 -5.17 -43.67
CA GLU A 2 9.24 -4.31 -43.37
C GLU A 2 8.51 -4.75 -42.13
N LYS A 3 8.50 -6.04 -41.88
CA LYS A 3 7.81 -6.59 -40.72
C LYS A 3 8.38 -6.09 -39.41
N SER A 4 9.68 -5.90 -39.35
CA SER A 4 10.31 -5.43 -38.13
C SER A 4 9.85 -4.04 -37.76
N SER A 5 9.70 -3.16 -38.71
CA SER A 5 9.26 -1.80 -38.42
C SER A 5 7.84 -1.80 -37.86
N LEU A 6 6.99 -2.65 -38.41
CA LEU A 6 5.62 -2.73 -37.92
C LEU A 6 5.56 -3.16 -36.46
N TYR A 7 6.35 -4.13 -36.10
CA TYR A 7 6.38 -4.60 -34.72
C TYR A 7 6.88 -3.52 -33.77
N ALA A 8 7.87 -2.79 -34.19
CA ALA A 8 8.41 -1.72 -33.38
C ALA A 8 7.34 -0.66 -33.07
N VAL A 9 6.55 -0.32 -34.06
CA VAL A 9 5.48 0.67 -33.87
C VAL A 9 4.45 0.17 -32.86
N VAL A 10 4.07 -1.10 -32.96
CA VAL A 10 3.10 -1.68 -32.03
C VAL A 10 3.62 -1.64 -30.61
N CYS A 11 4.89 -1.95 -30.40
CA CYS A 11 5.47 -1.94 -29.08
C CYS A 11 5.43 -0.56 -28.45
N VAL A 12 5.78 0.47 -29.23
CA VAL A 12 5.75 1.84 -28.72
C VAL A 12 4.35 2.23 -28.30
N PHE A 13 3.38 1.83 -29.06
CA PHE A 13 1.98 2.12 -28.77
C PHE A 13 1.55 1.51 -27.45
N ALA A 14 1.90 0.27 -27.25
CA ALA A 14 1.55 -0.43 -26.02
C ALA A 14 2.17 0.24 -24.81
N LEU A 15 3.42 0.66 -24.90
CA LEU A 15 4.08 1.34 -23.77
C LEU A 15 3.37 2.65 -23.41
N THR A 16 2.94 3.39 -24.42
CA THR A 16 2.24 4.64 -24.18
C THR A 16 0.94 4.41 -23.44
N GLY A 17 0.20 3.36 -23.78
CA GLY A 17 -1.08 3.07 -23.18
C GLY A 17 -0.99 2.70 -21.70
N CYS A 18 0.18 2.25 -21.24
CA CYS A 18 0.36 1.80 -19.87
C CYS A 18 0.99 2.84 -18.95
N ALA A 19 1.18 4.08 -19.43
CA ALA A 19 1.98 5.08 -18.72
C ALA A 19 1.38 5.49 -17.37
N ARG A 20 0.08 5.39 -17.18
CA ARG A 20 -0.59 5.92 -15.98
C ARG A 20 -0.88 4.88 -14.93
N THR A 21 -0.79 3.63 -15.25
CA THR A 21 -1.05 2.57 -14.28
C THR A 21 0.20 1.74 -14.08
N VAL A 22 0.27 1.14 -12.90
CA VAL A 22 1.38 0.29 -12.51
C VAL A 22 0.80 -0.93 -11.80
N PRO A 23 1.57 -2.01 -11.66
CA PRO A 23 1.09 -3.15 -10.88
C PRO A 23 0.73 -2.72 -9.46
N VAL A 24 -0.37 -3.26 -8.95
CA VAL A 24 -0.82 -2.95 -7.58
C VAL A 24 0.25 -3.37 -6.59
N LEU A 25 0.63 -2.44 -5.71
CA LEU A 25 1.65 -2.71 -4.70
C LEU A 25 1.00 -3.32 -3.46
N ASN A 26 1.44 -4.51 -3.11
CA ASN A 26 1.17 -5.10 -1.80
C ASN A 26 2.50 -5.17 -1.05
N VAL A 27 2.45 -4.90 0.25
CA VAL A 27 3.66 -4.78 1.06
C VAL A 27 3.70 -5.91 2.08
N SER A 28 4.90 -6.43 2.30
CA SER A 28 5.15 -7.43 3.34
C SER A 28 6.49 -7.10 3.97
N GLU A 29 6.49 -6.82 5.29
CA GLU A 29 7.68 -6.34 6.00
C GLU A 29 7.91 -7.14 7.27
N SER A 30 9.18 -7.32 7.62
CA SER A 30 9.56 -7.92 8.89
C SER A 30 9.55 -6.88 10.00
N ILE A 31 9.16 -7.31 11.21
CA ILE A 31 9.26 -6.48 12.40
C ILE A 31 10.43 -7.03 13.24
N THR A 32 11.52 -6.28 13.30
CA THR A 32 12.69 -6.71 14.04
C THR A 32 12.72 -6.17 15.47
N ALA A 33 11.91 -5.15 15.75
CA ALA A 33 11.80 -4.58 17.09
C ALA A 33 11.06 -5.56 18.01
N HIS A 34 11.46 -5.61 19.28
CA HIS A 34 10.81 -6.45 20.26
C HIS A 34 9.67 -5.67 20.92
N LEU A 35 8.48 -5.80 20.38
CA LEU A 35 7.31 -5.04 20.79
C LEU A 35 6.17 -5.97 21.13
N SER A 36 5.25 -5.50 21.98
CA SER A 36 4.02 -6.23 22.26
C SER A 36 3.05 -6.07 21.10
N ALA A 37 2.04 -6.92 21.06
CA ALA A 37 0.99 -6.82 20.05
C ALA A 37 0.30 -5.46 20.10
N ASP A 38 0.05 -4.92 21.30
CA ASP A 38 -0.58 -3.61 21.42
C ASP A 38 0.31 -2.49 20.94
N GLU A 39 1.60 -2.58 21.18
CA GLU A 39 2.54 -1.57 20.68
C GLU A 39 2.58 -1.56 19.16
N ILE A 40 2.56 -2.75 18.56
CA ILE A 40 2.54 -2.86 17.09
C ILE A 40 1.22 -2.30 16.54
N LYS A 41 0.10 -2.70 17.15
CA LYS A 41 -1.21 -2.21 16.74
C LYS A 41 -1.26 -0.68 16.78
N ASN A 42 -0.81 -0.10 17.88
CA ASN A 42 -0.86 1.35 18.05
C ASN A 42 0.04 2.07 17.05
N ALA A 43 1.20 1.51 16.74
CA ALA A 43 2.09 2.09 15.74
C ALA A 43 1.41 2.12 14.37
N ILE A 44 0.74 1.03 14.00
CA ILE A 44 0.05 0.97 12.71
C ILE A 44 -1.13 1.94 12.68
N LEU A 45 -1.92 1.99 13.74
CA LEU A 45 -3.07 2.90 13.79
C LEU A 45 -2.62 4.36 13.68
N ARG A 46 -1.57 4.73 14.40
CA ARG A 46 -1.08 6.09 14.37
C ARG A 46 -0.50 6.47 13.00
N ALA A 47 0.26 5.58 12.40
CA ALA A 47 0.82 5.84 11.07
C ALA A 47 -0.29 6.08 10.05
N GLY A 48 -1.31 5.25 10.07
CA GLY A 48 -2.41 5.40 9.12
C GLY A 48 -3.19 6.68 9.36
N THR A 49 -3.54 6.94 10.63
CA THR A 49 -4.32 8.12 10.98
C THR A 49 -3.60 9.41 10.58
N GLU A 50 -2.29 9.48 10.79
CA GLU A 50 -1.52 10.67 10.44
C GLU A 50 -1.45 10.90 8.94
N ARG A 51 -1.64 9.85 8.14
CA ARG A 51 -1.71 9.96 6.68
C ARG A 51 -3.15 9.98 6.17
N LYS A 52 -4.11 10.24 7.05
CA LYS A 52 -5.52 10.44 6.71
C LYS A 52 -6.22 9.16 6.27
N TRP A 53 -5.73 8.02 6.72
CA TRP A 53 -6.48 6.77 6.59
C TRP A 53 -7.44 6.65 7.77
N ALA A 54 -8.65 6.20 7.50
CA ALA A 54 -9.57 5.79 8.57
C ALA A 54 -9.21 4.34 8.91
N MET A 55 -8.67 4.14 10.11
CA MET A 55 -8.13 2.85 10.53
C MET A 55 -9.08 2.18 11.49
N THR A 56 -9.50 0.97 11.17
CA THR A 56 -10.50 0.24 11.96
C THR A 56 -9.97 -1.16 12.31
N PRO A 57 -9.61 -1.39 13.58
CA PRO A 57 -9.29 -2.77 14.00
C PRO A 57 -10.55 -3.63 13.92
N ILE A 58 -10.43 -4.80 13.31
CA ILE A 58 -11.58 -5.69 13.14
C ILE A 58 -11.39 -7.03 13.83
N ALA A 59 -10.15 -7.39 14.15
CA ALA A 59 -9.83 -8.64 14.85
C ALA A 59 -8.40 -8.53 15.34
N PRO A 60 -7.97 -9.39 16.28
CA PRO A 60 -6.57 -9.42 16.66
C PRO A 60 -5.69 -9.63 15.42
N GLY A 61 -4.73 -8.74 15.21
CA GLY A 61 -3.83 -8.83 14.07
C GLY A 61 -4.41 -8.37 12.76
N VAL A 62 -5.59 -7.73 12.74
CA VAL A 62 -6.22 -7.31 11.47
C VAL A 62 -6.80 -5.90 11.62
N ILE A 63 -6.39 -5.00 10.75
CA ILE A 63 -6.88 -3.63 10.71
C ILE A 63 -7.30 -3.31 9.27
N ASN A 64 -8.48 -2.76 9.11
CA ASN A 64 -8.90 -2.24 7.80
C ASN A 64 -8.56 -0.76 7.72
N GLY A 65 -8.05 -0.34 6.57
CA GLY A 65 -7.76 1.06 6.30
C GLY A 65 -8.56 1.55 5.11
N HIS A 66 -9.12 2.75 5.24
CA HIS A 66 -9.85 3.40 4.17
C HIS A 66 -9.31 4.81 4.00
N ARG A 67 -8.97 5.16 2.77
CA ARG A 67 -8.52 6.52 2.47
C ARG A 67 -9.38 7.11 1.38
N SER A 68 -9.77 8.38 1.58
CA SER A 68 -10.54 9.13 0.60
C SER A 68 -9.84 10.46 0.36
N GLN A 69 -9.56 10.75 -0.89
CA GLN A 69 -8.99 12.04 -1.29
C GLN A 69 -9.71 12.48 -2.54
N ARG A 70 -10.50 13.56 -2.40
CA ARG A 70 -11.39 14.01 -3.47
C ARG A 70 -12.35 12.87 -3.82
N GLU A 71 -12.35 12.43 -5.07
CA GLU A 71 -13.24 11.33 -5.48
C GLU A 71 -12.52 9.99 -5.56
N HIS A 72 -11.26 9.94 -5.14
CA HIS A 72 -10.48 8.71 -5.17
C HIS A 72 -10.56 8.03 -3.82
N THR A 73 -10.90 6.75 -3.78
CA THR A 73 -10.93 6.00 -2.53
C THR A 73 -10.14 4.71 -2.66
N ALA A 74 -9.59 4.25 -1.55
CA ALA A 74 -8.88 2.98 -1.48
C ALA A 74 -9.14 2.31 -0.15
N ASP A 75 -9.29 1.00 -0.19
CA ASP A 75 -9.42 0.15 1.00
C ASP A 75 -8.30 -0.85 1.02
N VAL A 76 -7.68 -0.98 2.17
CA VAL A 76 -6.60 -1.95 2.38
C VAL A 76 -6.88 -2.75 3.64
N ARG A 77 -6.25 -3.92 3.70
CA ARG A 77 -6.22 -4.72 4.92
C ARG A 77 -4.79 -4.83 5.38
N ILE A 78 -4.58 -4.51 6.66
CA ILE A 78 -3.27 -4.63 7.27
C ILE A 78 -3.34 -5.77 8.26
N THR A 79 -2.48 -6.77 8.07
CA THR A 79 -2.36 -7.88 8.99
C THR A 79 -1.01 -7.75 9.69
N TYR A 80 -0.95 -8.16 10.96
CA TYR A 80 0.30 -8.07 11.71
C TYR A 80 0.41 -9.17 12.74
N SER A 81 1.64 -9.51 13.05
CA SER A 81 2.00 -10.43 14.12
C SER A 81 3.15 -9.77 14.87
N LEU A 82 3.78 -10.51 15.79
CA LEU A 82 4.94 -9.98 16.48
C LEU A 82 6.17 -9.88 15.58
N THR A 83 6.17 -10.56 14.43
CA THR A 83 7.35 -10.68 13.58
C THR A 83 7.20 -10.06 12.21
N ASP A 84 5.98 -9.71 11.79
CA ASP A 84 5.81 -9.14 10.45
C ASP A 84 4.46 -8.44 10.31
N TYR A 85 4.33 -7.64 9.25
CA TYR A 85 3.05 -7.06 8.87
C TYR A 85 2.96 -7.01 7.35
N ALA A 86 1.73 -6.92 6.87
CA ALA A 86 1.46 -6.82 5.44
C ALA A 86 0.37 -5.80 5.19
N ILE A 87 0.46 -5.10 4.07
CA ILE A 87 -0.57 -4.17 3.61
C ILE A 87 -1.07 -4.71 2.28
N THR A 88 -2.34 -5.08 2.22
CA THR A 88 -2.92 -5.74 1.05
C THR A 88 -4.05 -4.91 0.48
N TYR A 89 -4.04 -4.71 -0.82
CA TYR A 89 -5.11 -4.03 -1.53
C TYR A 89 -6.42 -4.81 -1.40
N VAL A 90 -7.53 -4.11 -1.14
CA VAL A 90 -8.85 -4.73 -1.09
C VAL A 90 -9.75 -4.17 -2.19
N ASN A 91 -9.86 -2.86 -2.28
CA ASN A 91 -10.82 -2.23 -3.18
C ASN A 91 -10.44 -0.77 -3.42
N SER A 92 -10.97 -0.18 -4.48
CA SER A 92 -10.72 1.23 -4.76
C SER A 92 -11.79 1.77 -5.70
N GLN A 93 -11.89 3.11 -5.75
CA GLN A 93 -12.75 3.79 -6.71
C GLN A 93 -11.97 4.94 -7.35
N ASN A 94 -12.14 5.10 -8.64
CA ASN A 94 -11.54 6.18 -9.43
C ASN A 94 -10.01 6.16 -9.43
N LEU A 95 -9.42 4.97 -9.27
CA LEU A 95 -7.98 4.78 -9.34
C LEU A 95 -7.59 3.87 -10.52
N LYS A 96 -8.50 3.67 -11.46
CA LYS A 96 -8.24 2.90 -12.69
C LYS A 96 -7.77 1.48 -12.41
N ALA A 97 -8.30 0.88 -11.33
CA ALA A 97 -7.91 -0.48 -10.96
C ALA A 97 -8.50 -1.49 -11.94
N GLY A 98 -7.69 -2.44 -12.34
CA GLY A 98 -8.11 -3.54 -13.21
C GLY A 98 -6.91 -4.31 -13.72
N ASN A 99 -7.11 -5.62 -13.92
CA ASN A 99 -6.07 -6.50 -14.47
C ASN A 99 -4.75 -6.43 -13.68
N GLY A 100 -4.84 -6.29 -12.35
CA GLY A 100 -3.66 -6.22 -11.51
C GLY A 100 -2.93 -4.89 -11.57
N GLN A 101 -3.51 -3.88 -12.22
CA GLN A 101 -2.93 -2.55 -12.40
C GLN A 101 -3.75 -1.52 -11.64
N ILE A 102 -3.13 -0.40 -11.28
CA ILE A 102 -3.81 0.69 -10.58
C ILE A 102 -3.06 1.99 -10.86
N HIS A 103 -3.74 3.11 -10.67
CA HIS A 103 -3.09 4.41 -10.82
C HIS A 103 -1.94 4.52 -9.82
N ARG A 104 -0.82 5.08 -10.27
CA ARG A 104 0.41 5.11 -9.47
C ARG A 104 0.26 5.88 -8.15
N ASN A 105 -0.73 6.77 -8.03
CA ASN A 105 -0.96 7.47 -6.77
C ASN A 105 -1.29 6.52 -5.63
N TYR A 106 -2.02 5.44 -5.92
CA TYR A 106 -2.31 4.44 -4.90
C TYR A 106 -1.00 3.86 -4.34
N ASN A 107 -0.09 3.46 -5.23
CA ASN A 107 1.17 2.87 -4.77
C ASN A 107 1.97 3.87 -3.92
N ARG A 108 1.91 5.16 -4.26
CA ARG A 108 2.56 6.19 -3.44
C ARG A 108 1.94 6.25 -2.05
N TRP A 109 0.61 6.18 -1.96
CA TRP A 109 -0.07 6.15 -0.66
C TRP A 109 0.41 4.97 0.18
N ILE A 110 0.57 3.81 -0.46
CA ILE A 110 1.02 2.61 0.24
C ILE A 110 2.48 2.72 0.67
N GLN A 111 3.34 3.26 -0.18
CA GLN A 111 4.75 3.45 0.16
C GLN A 111 4.90 4.39 1.35
N ASN A 112 4.12 5.47 1.37
CA ASN A 112 4.14 6.41 2.48
C ASN A 112 3.64 5.77 3.77
N LEU A 113 2.56 5.01 3.68
CA LEU A 113 2.02 4.31 4.85
C LEU A 113 3.02 3.31 5.39
N ASP A 114 3.62 2.51 4.52
CA ASP A 114 4.62 1.53 4.91
C ASP A 114 5.81 2.19 5.60
N HIS A 115 6.33 3.25 5.01
CA HIS A 115 7.46 3.99 5.58
C HIS A 115 7.12 4.51 6.98
N ASP A 116 5.93 5.08 7.14
CA ASP A 116 5.53 5.64 8.43
C ASP A 116 5.30 4.56 9.48
N ILE A 117 4.77 3.41 9.08
CA ILE A 117 4.63 2.28 10.01
C ILE A 117 6.01 1.88 10.51
N GLN A 118 6.99 1.75 9.63
CA GLN A 118 8.34 1.38 10.04
C GLN A 118 8.95 2.41 10.98
N LEU A 119 8.75 3.69 10.73
CA LEU A 119 9.23 4.73 11.62
C LEU A 119 8.58 4.63 13.00
N LYS A 120 7.27 4.39 13.05
CA LYS A 120 6.57 4.29 14.34
C LYS A 120 7.04 3.06 15.12
N LEU A 121 7.26 1.95 14.44
CA LEU A 121 7.75 0.75 15.10
C LEU A 121 9.14 0.98 15.70
N SER A 122 10.02 1.64 14.96
CA SER A 122 11.36 1.97 15.46
C SER A 122 11.30 2.91 16.66
N SER A 123 10.39 3.87 16.61
CA SER A 123 10.19 4.84 17.69
C SER A 123 9.74 4.16 18.97
N GLN A 124 8.84 3.20 18.86
CA GLN A 124 8.36 2.44 20.01
C GLN A 124 9.52 1.68 20.67
N GLN A 125 10.40 1.09 19.89
CA GLN A 125 11.53 0.36 20.46
C GLN A 125 12.48 1.28 21.19
N VAL A 126 12.74 2.48 20.67
CA VAL A 126 13.63 3.45 21.30
C VAL A 126 13.07 3.90 22.65
N ASN A 127 11.74 4.02 22.76
CA ASN A 127 11.10 4.50 23.95
C ASN A 127 10.97 3.43 25.05
N LYS A 128 11.38 2.22 24.77
CA LYS A 128 11.38 1.15 25.77
C LYS A 128 12.67 1.17 26.56
#